data_70d99e150a3bdfe23e566ed90c06120f
#
_entry.id   70d99e150a3bdfe23e566ed90c06120f
#
_cell.length_a   1.000
_cell.length_b   1.000
_cell.length_c   1.000
_cell.angle_alpha   90.00
_cell.angle_beta   90.00
_cell.angle_gamma   90.00
#
_symmetry.space_group_name_H-M   'P 1'
#
loop_
_entity.id
_entity.type
_entity.pdbx_description
1 polymer ?
#
loop_
_entity_poly.entity_id
_entity_poly.type
_entity_poly.pdbx_seq_one_letter_code
_entity_poly.pdbx_strand_id
1 'polypeptide(L)'
;MKELIMFAKFIKITVVFCFTIMFSEAHATQCFVLYKAKKNNPLKLHLGLMQINETCTMKDIGTKINNRLNSNGWTLLQIVKANENVKIEKMKRDLGEYFLKY
;
A
#
# COMPACT_ATOMS: atom_id res chain seq x y z
N MET A 1 13.02 52.86 7.01
CA MET A 1 11.65 52.30 6.99
C MET A 1 11.33 51.51 5.75
N LYS A 2 11.70 51.97 4.55
CA LYS A 2 11.48 51.21 3.32
C LYS A 2 12.24 49.89 3.27
N GLU A 3 13.42 49.81 3.84
CA GLU A 3 14.25 48.58 3.87
C GLU A 3 13.67 47.51 4.77
N LEU A 4 13.06 47.87 5.88
CA LEU A 4 12.39 46.92 6.79
C LEU A 4 11.15 46.28 6.17
N ILE A 5 10.42 47.03 5.37
CA ILE A 5 9.23 46.53 4.68
C ILE A 5 9.61 45.55 3.57
N MET A 6 10.69 45.83 2.85
CA MET A 6 11.22 44.88 1.84
C MET A 6 11.72 43.58 2.46
N PHE A 7 12.39 43.63 3.60
CA PHE A 7 12.86 42.48 4.32
C PHE A 7 11.70 41.57 4.77
N ALA A 8 10.62 42.16 5.28
CA ALA A 8 9.44 41.41 5.70
C ALA A 8 8.76 40.71 4.53
N LYS A 9 8.73 41.31 3.35
CA LYS A 9 8.19 40.69 2.13
C LYS A 9 9.05 39.51 1.65
N PHE A 10 10.38 39.62 1.71
CA PHE A 10 11.29 38.54 1.35
C PHE A 10 11.17 37.35 2.28
N ILE A 11 11.04 37.57 3.58
CA ILE A 11 10.86 36.49 4.56
C ILE A 11 9.56 35.73 4.32
N LYS A 12 8.45 36.40 4.02
CA LYS A 12 7.18 35.79 3.71
C LYS A 12 7.23 34.91 2.46
N ILE A 13 7.88 35.36 1.41
CA ILE A 13 8.04 34.60 0.17
C ILE A 13 8.89 33.32 0.41
N THR A 14 9.97 33.46 1.17
CA THR A 14 10.85 32.32 1.51
C THR A 14 10.13 31.28 2.34
N VAL A 15 9.33 31.66 3.31
CA VAL A 15 8.54 30.73 4.15
C VAL A 15 7.50 30.00 3.33
N VAL A 16 6.79 30.66 2.42
CA VAL A 16 5.80 30.03 1.54
C VAL A 16 6.49 29.03 0.59
N PHE A 17 7.65 29.36 0.07
CA PHE A 17 8.42 28.47 -0.81
C PHE A 17 8.89 27.22 -0.08
N CYS A 18 9.40 27.32 1.13
CA CYS A 18 9.79 26.18 1.97
C CYS A 18 8.60 25.27 2.30
N PHE A 19 7.44 25.85 2.55
CA PHE A 19 6.22 25.09 2.85
C PHE A 19 5.74 24.29 1.65
N THR A 20 5.86 24.82 0.44
CA THR A 20 5.47 24.14 -0.80
C THR A 20 6.36 22.92 -1.09
N ILE A 21 7.66 23.01 -0.77
CA ILE A 21 8.62 21.90 -0.97
C ILE A 21 8.32 20.72 -0.04
N MET A 22 7.84 20.96 1.18
CA MET A 22 7.54 19.91 2.13
C MET A 22 6.37 19.01 1.73
N PHE A 23 5.46 19.47 0.87
CA PHE A 23 4.31 18.69 0.42
C PHE A 23 4.58 17.79 -0.78
N SER A 24 5.73 17.92 -1.47
CA SER A 24 5.98 17.24 -2.74
C SER A 24 6.53 15.81 -2.60
N GLU A 25 6.79 15.31 -1.38
CA GLU A 25 7.46 14.01 -1.18
C GLU A 25 6.61 12.94 -0.50
N ALA A 26 5.33 13.17 -0.29
CA ALA A 26 4.45 12.19 0.35
C ALA A 26 3.95 11.13 -0.64
N HIS A 27 4.84 10.24 -1.10
CA HIS A 27 4.46 9.06 -1.85
C HIS A 27 4.29 7.89 -0.87
N ALA A 28 3.04 7.45 -0.68
CA ALA A 28 2.78 6.23 0.06
C ALA A 28 3.25 5.04 -0.77
N THR A 29 4.22 4.27 -0.26
CA THR A 29 4.64 3.03 -0.88
C THR A 29 3.59 1.97 -0.62
N GLN A 30 3.12 1.30 -1.68
CA GLN A 30 2.10 0.26 -1.60
C GLN A 30 2.56 -0.97 -2.38
N CYS A 31 2.26 -2.15 -1.84
CA CYS A 31 2.48 -3.41 -2.51
C CYS A 31 1.17 -4.19 -2.59
N PHE A 32 0.81 -4.61 -3.79
CA PHE A 32 -0.35 -5.47 -4.03
C PHE A 32 0.14 -6.89 -4.23
N VAL A 33 -0.37 -7.81 -3.42
CA VAL A 33 0.08 -9.20 -3.43
C VAL A 33 -1.07 -10.12 -3.83
N LEU A 34 -0.88 -10.81 -4.94
CA LEU A 34 -1.78 -11.86 -5.38
C LEU A 34 -1.34 -13.16 -4.72
N TYR A 35 -2.23 -13.78 -3.97
CA TYR A 35 -1.91 -14.96 -3.17
C TYR A 35 -2.97 -16.04 -3.29
N LYS A 36 -2.57 -17.29 -2.97
CA LYS A 36 -3.48 -18.41 -2.80
C LYS A 36 -3.49 -18.82 -1.33
N ALA A 37 -4.68 -19.10 -0.81
CA ALA A 37 -4.85 -19.50 0.57
C ALA A 37 -5.81 -20.68 0.67
N LYS A 38 -5.71 -21.43 1.77
CA LYS A 38 -6.59 -22.55 2.07
C LYS A 38 -7.18 -22.45 3.46
N LYS A 39 -8.31 -23.10 3.63
CA LYS A 39 -8.97 -23.34 4.91
C LYS A 39 -9.37 -24.80 4.98
N ASN A 40 -9.19 -25.42 6.14
CA ASN A 40 -9.54 -26.82 6.35
C ASN A 40 -10.87 -26.96 7.09
N ASN A 41 -11.51 -28.13 6.96
CA ASN A 41 -12.72 -28.57 7.68
C ASN A 41 -13.97 -27.71 7.41
N PRO A 42 -14.54 -27.71 6.19
CA PRO A 42 -14.07 -28.40 4.98
C PRO A 42 -12.99 -27.62 4.24
N LEU A 43 -12.29 -28.30 3.34
CA LEU A 43 -11.26 -27.68 2.51
C LEU A 43 -11.86 -26.62 1.61
N LYS A 44 -11.38 -25.40 1.74
CA LYS A 44 -11.72 -24.28 0.86
C LYS A 44 -10.45 -23.62 0.37
N LEU A 45 -10.48 -23.16 -0.87
CA LEU A 45 -9.38 -22.48 -1.50
C LEU A 45 -9.85 -21.13 -2.01
N HIS A 46 -8.99 -20.11 -1.96
CA HIS A 46 -9.26 -18.86 -2.65
C HIS A 46 -8.01 -18.23 -3.22
N LEU A 47 -8.19 -17.46 -4.28
CA LEU A 47 -7.20 -16.55 -4.85
C LEU A 47 -7.63 -15.14 -4.48
N GLY A 48 -6.75 -14.40 -3.81
CA GLY A 48 -7.07 -13.06 -3.32
C GLY A 48 -5.98 -12.04 -3.61
N LEU A 49 -6.31 -10.79 -3.45
CA LEU A 49 -5.38 -9.68 -3.52
C LEU A 49 -5.34 -8.97 -2.17
N MET A 50 -4.14 -8.75 -1.66
CA MET A 50 -3.91 -8.04 -0.40
C MET A 50 -3.06 -6.80 -0.67
N GLN A 51 -3.42 -5.69 -0.03
CA GLN A 51 -2.65 -4.46 -0.11
C GLN A 51 -1.83 -4.29 1.16
N ILE A 52 -0.54 -4.02 1.00
CA ILE A 52 0.39 -3.76 2.09
C ILE A 52 1.01 -2.39 1.88
N ASN A 53 1.11 -1.59 2.95
CA ASN A 53 1.70 -0.25 2.92
C ASN A 53 3.23 -0.30 3.04
N GLU A 54 3.87 -1.13 2.23
CA GLU A 54 5.31 -1.32 2.20
C GLU A 54 5.79 -1.67 0.80
N THR A 55 7.12 -1.68 0.61
CA THR A 55 7.72 -2.13 -0.64
C THR A 55 7.49 -3.63 -0.84
N CYS A 56 7.46 -4.07 -2.09
CA CYS A 56 7.31 -5.48 -2.44
C CYS A 56 8.60 -6.29 -2.18
N THR A 57 9.03 -6.34 -0.93
CA THR A 57 10.19 -7.11 -0.51
C THR A 57 9.73 -8.49 -0.04
N MET A 58 10.08 -9.54 -0.78
CA MET A 58 9.55 -10.90 -0.58
C MET A 58 9.68 -11.46 0.84
N LYS A 59 10.76 -11.12 1.55
CA LYS A 59 11.03 -11.65 2.88
C LYS A 59 10.01 -11.19 3.92
N ASP A 60 9.66 -9.92 3.93
CA ASP A 60 8.74 -9.34 4.91
C ASP A 60 7.28 -9.55 4.54
N ILE A 61 6.99 -9.60 3.25
CA ILE A 61 5.63 -9.73 2.72
C ILE A 61 5.02 -11.08 3.11
N GLY A 62 5.74 -12.18 2.94
CA GLY A 62 5.24 -13.51 3.26
C GLY A 62 4.77 -13.63 4.70
N THR A 63 5.55 -13.13 5.63
CA THR A 63 5.20 -13.14 7.06
C THR A 63 3.95 -12.31 7.35
N LYS A 64 3.87 -11.12 6.79
CA LYS A 64 2.71 -10.23 7.00
C LYS A 64 1.43 -10.80 6.44
N ILE A 65 1.49 -11.35 5.23
CA ILE A 65 0.32 -11.96 4.59
C ILE A 65 -0.13 -13.18 5.37
N ASN A 66 0.80 -14.05 5.75
CA ASN A 66 0.48 -15.24 6.52
C ASN A 66 -0.17 -14.90 7.87
N ASN A 67 0.37 -13.91 8.59
CA ASN A 67 -0.19 -13.46 9.86
C ASN A 67 -1.61 -12.92 9.69
N ARG A 68 -1.83 -12.11 8.66
CA ARG A 68 -3.14 -11.54 8.37
C ARG A 68 -4.18 -12.61 8.00
N LEU A 69 -3.79 -13.58 7.18
CA LEU A 69 -4.64 -14.70 6.80
C LEU A 69 -4.95 -15.60 7.98
N ASN A 70 -3.95 -15.92 8.81
CA ASN A 70 -4.14 -16.76 10.00
C ASN A 70 -5.12 -16.12 11.00
N SER A 71 -5.10 -14.81 11.15
CA SER A 71 -6.06 -14.10 12.00
C SER A 71 -7.50 -14.25 11.51
N ASN A 72 -7.70 -14.61 10.26
CA ASN A 72 -9.01 -14.81 9.64
C ASN A 72 -9.31 -16.29 9.35
N GLY A 73 -8.51 -17.20 9.88
CA GLY A 73 -8.71 -18.64 9.74
C GLY A 73 -8.20 -19.24 8.44
N TRP A 74 -7.37 -18.52 7.70
CA TRP A 74 -6.81 -18.98 6.44
C TRP A 74 -5.31 -19.24 6.57
N THR A 75 -4.80 -20.17 5.76
CA THR A 75 -3.37 -20.48 5.67
C THR A 75 -2.85 -20.08 4.30
N LEU A 76 -1.77 -19.34 4.26
CA LEU A 76 -1.11 -18.96 3.00
C LEU A 76 -0.51 -20.20 2.35
N LEU A 77 -0.86 -20.44 1.07
CA LEU A 77 -0.26 -21.51 0.28
C LEU A 77 0.87 -21.01 -0.57
N GLN A 78 0.65 -19.90 -1.27
CA GLN A 78 1.61 -19.39 -2.24
C GLN A 78 1.37 -17.91 -2.49
N ILE A 79 2.45 -17.14 -2.62
CA ILE A 79 2.41 -15.82 -3.20
C ILE A 79 2.62 -15.99 -4.71
N VAL A 80 1.60 -15.62 -5.48
CA VAL A 80 1.62 -15.76 -6.93
C VAL A 80 2.40 -14.62 -7.57
N LYS A 81 2.15 -13.39 -7.10
CA LYS A 81 2.73 -12.20 -7.69
C LYS A 81 2.68 -11.04 -6.68
N ALA A 82 3.70 -10.21 -6.68
CA ALA A 82 3.73 -9.00 -5.86
C ALA A 82 4.17 -7.83 -6.74
N ASN A 83 3.34 -6.79 -6.84
CA ASN A 83 3.58 -5.62 -7.67
C ASN A 83 3.13 -4.34 -6.98
N GLU A 84 3.84 -3.26 -7.25
CA GLU A 84 3.46 -1.93 -6.78
C GLU A 84 2.30 -1.35 -7.59
N ASN A 85 2.15 -1.77 -8.84
CA ASN A 85 1.09 -1.33 -9.73
C ASN A 85 0.29 -2.53 -10.25
N VAL A 86 -1.03 -2.48 -10.07
CA VAL A 86 -1.94 -3.50 -10.59
C VAL A 86 -3.12 -2.84 -11.30
N LYS A 87 -3.73 -3.58 -12.22
CA LYS A 87 -4.98 -3.16 -12.87
C LYS A 87 -6.15 -3.46 -11.94
N ILE A 88 -6.48 -2.50 -11.09
CA ILE A 88 -7.49 -2.63 -10.03
C ILE A 88 -8.83 -3.15 -10.57
N GLU A 89 -9.32 -2.58 -11.65
CA GLU A 89 -10.62 -2.94 -12.23
C GLU A 89 -10.66 -4.41 -12.68
N LYS A 90 -9.59 -4.87 -13.31
CA LYS A 90 -9.49 -6.26 -13.74
C LYS A 90 -9.42 -7.20 -12.55
N MET A 91 -8.59 -6.89 -11.55
CA MET A 91 -8.43 -7.70 -10.35
C MET A 91 -9.73 -7.79 -9.55
N LYS A 92 -10.44 -6.69 -9.41
CA LYS A 92 -11.73 -6.65 -8.73
C LYS A 92 -12.74 -7.58 -9.39
N ARG A 93 -12.79 -7.61 -10.70
CA ARG A 93 -13.69 -8.46 -11.47
C ARG A 93 -13.30 -9.94 -11.35
N ASP A 94 -12.00 -10.24 -11.45
CA ASP A 94 -11.51 -11.62 -11.46
C ASP A 94 -11.53 -12.28 -10.08
N LEU A 95 -11.30 -11.52 -9.01
CA LEU A 95 -11.19 -12.04 -7.66
C LEU A 95 -12.47 -11.98 -6.84
N GLY A 96 -13.45 -11.18 -7.26
CA GLY A 96 -14.73 -11.05 -6.58
C GLY A 96 -14.60 -10.63 -5.13
N GLU A 97 -15.17 -11.39 -4.21
CA GLU A 97 -15.17 -11.07 -2.78
C GLU A 97 -13.78 -11.05 -2.15
N TYR A 98 -12.80 -11.73 -2.73
CA TYR A 98 -11.43 -11.79 -2.19
C TYR A 98 -10.52 -10.68 -2.70
N PHE A 99 -11.08 -9.71 -3.39
CA PHE A 99 -10.38 -8.50 -3.78
C PHE A 99 -10.27 -7.58 -2.56
N LEU A 100 -9.05 -7.42 -2.05
CA LEU A 100 -8.73 -6.56 -0.89
C LEU A 100 -9.59 -6.81 0.34
N LYS A 101 -9.99 -8.06 0.56
CA LYS A 101 -10.84 -8.45 1.70
C LYS A 101 -10.05 -8.50 3.02
N TYR A 102 -8.83 -8.98 2.97
CA TYR A 102 -7.97 -9.19 4.15
C TYR A 102 -6.81 -8.23 4.25
#